data_b5bf8b4d8b64439d57943c98d5f7f7ad
#
_entry.id   b5bf8b4d8b64439d57943c98d5f7f7ad
#
_cell.length_a   1.000
_cell.length_b   1.000
_cell.length_c   1.000
_cell.angle_alpha   90.00
_cell.angle_beta   90.00
_cell.angle_gamma   90.00
#
_symmetry.space_group_name_H-M   'P 1'
#
loop_
_entity.id
_entity.type
_entity.pdbx_description
1 polymer ?
#
loop_
_entity_poly.entity_id
_entity_poly.type
_entity_poly.pdbx_seq_one_letter_code
_entity_poly.pdbx_strand_id
1 'polypeptide(L)'
;MLHILLRLAIASALMLLMGACERQPDASLPGVSEALTPEYGDTFIEASIGDASNLLPVLSSDSASSAISSLVYNGLLRYNGQLELEGELAQRWEVSEDNRILTFYLRRDVRWHDGSPFTSADVKFTYELYIDPEIPTAYAESFSQVTRVETPDPYTFVAYYD
;
A
#
# COMPACT_ATOMS: atom_id res chain seq x y z
N MET A 1 68.83 1.25 -5.86
CA MET A 1 68.28 0.03 -6.52
C MET A 1 67.34 -0.75 -5.64
N LEU A 2 67.62 -1.00 -4.37
CA LEU A 2 66.79 -1.81 -3.46
C LEU A 2 65.37 -1.24 -3.26
N HIS A 3 65.20 0.09 -3.11
CA HIS A 3 63.87 0.73 -2.94
C HIS A 3 62.98 0.70 -4.18
N ILE A 4 63.56 0.62 -5.39
CA ILE A 4 62.78 0.53 -6.63
C ILE A 4 62.24 -0.89 -6.80
N LEU A 5 63.05 -1.89 -6.48
CA LEU A 5 62.62 -3.30 -6.53
C LEU A 5 61.53 -3.60 -5.49
N LEU A 6 61.62 -2.99 -4.30
CA LEU A 6 60.59 -3.16 -3.23
C LEU A 6 59.25 -2.50 -3.65
N ARG A 7 59.30 -1.33 -4.30
CA ARG A 7 58.08 -0.65 -4.78
C ARG A 7 57.41 -1.40 -5.95
N LEU A 8 58.19 -2.01 -6.81
CA LEU A 8 57.69 -2.85 -7.90
C LEU A 8 57.05 -4.16 -7.38
N ALA A 9 57.62 -4.76 -6.34
CA ALA A 9 57.09 -5.95 -5.72
C ALA A 9 55.77 -5.66 -4.99
N ILE A 10 55.62 -4.52 -4.30
CA ILE A 10 54.39 -4.12 -3.63
C ILE A 10 53.30 -3.77 -4.65
N ALA A 11 53.62 -3.10 -5.74
CA ALA A 11 52.69 -2.78 -6.81
C ALA A 11 52.16 -4.05 -7.51
N SER A 12 53.03 -5.03 -7.72
CA SER A 12 52.65 -6.33 -8.31
C SER A 12 51.75 -7.16 -7.37
N ALA A 13 52.02 -7.13 -6.06
CA ALA A 13 51.20 -7.81 -5.07
C ALA A 13 49.80 -7.17 -4.92
N LEU A 14 49.72 -5.84 -5.05
CA LEU A 14 48.44 -5.12 -4.99
C LEU A 14 47.55 -5.37 -6.24
N MET A 15 48.15 -5.57 -7.40
CA MET A 15 47.41 -5.93 -8.63
C MET A 15 46.85 -7.36 -8.59
N LEU A 16 47.48 -8.28 -7.90
CA LEU A 16 47.03 -9.66 -7.75
C LEU A 16 45.84 -9.78 -6.77
N LEU A 17 45.65 -8.82 -5.87
CA LEU A 17 44.52 -8.79 -4.95
C LEU A 17 43.22 -8.21 -5.56
N MET A 18 43.32 -7.52 -6.70
CA MET A 18 42.11 -6.98 -7.37
C MET A 18 41.47 -7.97 -8.37
N GLY A 19 42.08 -9.11 -8.60
CA GLY A 19 41.57 -10.13 -9.55
C GLY A 19 40.63 -11.20 -8.91
N ALA A 20 40.37 -11.14 -7.60
CA ALA A 20 39.58 -12.15 -6.88
C ALA A 20 38.11 -11.78 -6.65
N CYS A 21 37.57 -10.81 -7.40
CA CYS A 21 36.12 -10.75 -7.60
C CYS A 21 35.75 -11.66 -8.78
N GLU A 22 35.92 -12.94 -8.59
CA GLU A 22 35.31 -13.94 -9.44
C GLU A 22 33.79 -13.77 -9.32
N ARG A 23 33.19 -13.31 -10.43
CA ARG A 23 31.76 -13.26 -10.61
C ARG A 23 31.25 -14.68 -10.34
N GLN A 24 30.65 -14.88 -9.17
CA GLN A 24 29.98 -16.13 -8.85
C GLN A 24 29.03 -16.42 -10.02
N PRO A 25 29.16 -17.55 -10.73
CA PRO A 25 28.17 -17.90 -11.74
C PRO A 25 26.83 -17.93 -11.05
N ASP A 26 25.83 -17.27 -11.66
CA ASP A 26 24.45 -17.34 -11.24
C ASP A 26 24.15 -18.82 -10.87
N ALA A 27 23.99 -19.07 -9.59
CA ALA A 27 23.43 -20.30 -9.11
C ALA A 27 21.96 -20.27 -9.52
N SER A 28 21.72 -20.54 -10.82
CA SER A 28 20.38 -20.90 -11.28
C SER A 28 20.00 -22.14 -10.51
N LEU A 29 19.09 -21.98 -9.57
CA LEU A 29 18.49 -23.09 -8.85
C LEU A 29 18.00 -24.09 -9.91
N PRO A 30 18.48 -25.34 -9.93
CA PRO A 30 18.04 -26.30 -10.91
C PRO A 30 16.56 -26.57 -10.67
N GLY A 31 15.71 -26.23 -11.64
CA GLY A 31 14.31 -26.64 -11.66
C GLY A 31 13.24 -25.54 -11.59
N VAL A 32 13.58 -24.24 -11.64
CA VAL A 32 12.53 -23.20 -11.68
C VAL A 32 12.43 -22.62 -13.09
N SER A 33 12.07 -23.41 -14.05
CA SER A 33 11.75 -22.99 -15.43
C SER A 33 10.38 -23.46 -15.93
N GLU A 34 9.51 -23.94 -15.05
CA GLU A 34 8.09 -24.01 -15.39
C GLU A 34 7.44 -22.73 -14.87
N ALA A 35 6.80 -21.98 -15.78
CA ALA A 35 5.92 -20.91 -15.40
C ALA A 35 4.87 -21.48 -14.45
N LEU A 36 5.04 -21.25 -13.15
CA LEU A 36 4.07 -21.68 -12.15
C LEU A 36 2.76 -20.97 -12.47
N THR A 37 1.80 -21.73 -12.97
CA THR A 37 0.42 -21.26 -13.05
C THR A 37 -0.05 -21.03 -11.61
N PRO A 38 -0.59 -19.85 -11.28
CA PRO A 38 -1.11 -19.60 -9.95
C PRO A 38 -2.21 -20.63 -9.63
N GLU A 39 -2.04 -21.40 -8.57
CA GLU A 39 -3.05 -22.28 -8.02
C GLU A 39 -3.52 -21.73 -6.68
N TYR A 40 -4.79 -21.98 -6.34
CA TYR A 40 -5.30 -21.66 -5.00
C TYR A 40 -4.58 -22.56 -4.00
N GLY A 41 -3.83 -21.91 -3.09
CA GLY A 41 -3.02 -22.60 -2.08
C GLY A 41 -3.73 -22.64 -0.72
N ASP A 42 -3.19 -23.45 0.20
CA ASP A 42 -3.81 -23.70 1.50
C ASP A 42 -3.58 -22.55 2.48
N THR A 43 -2.32 -22.24 2.78
CA THR A 43 -1.96 -21.30 3.86
C THR A 43 -0.77 -20.45 3.43
N PHE A 44 -0.94 -19.13 3.51
CA PHE A 44 0.17 -18.17 3.41
C PHE A 44 0.56 -17.75 4.83
N ILE A 45 1.84 -17.92 5.17
CA ILE A 45 2.38 -17.52 6.48
C ILE A 45 3.28 -16.31 6.27
N GLU A 46 2.88 -15.18 6.83
CA GLU A 46 3.67 -13.96 6.85
C GLU A 46 4.21 -13.68 8.25
N ALA A 47 5.48 -13.29 8.33
CA ALA A 47 6.11 -12.89 9.58
C ALA A 47 6.14 -11.37 9.69
N SER A 48 5.72 -10.82 10.83
CA SER A 48 5.80 -9.40 11.16
C SER A 48 6.79 -9.18 12.31
N ILE A 49 7.39 -7.98 12.35
CA ILE A 49 8.31 -7.57 13.42
C ILE A 49 7.59 -7.20 14.73
N GLY A 50 6.26 -7.20 14.75
CA GLY A 50 5.45 -6.88 15.94
C GLY A 50 4.02 -7.35 15.75
N ASP A 51 3.29 -7.38 16.86
CA ASP A 51 1.86 -7.69 16.88
C ASP A 51 1.04 -6.46 16.50
N ALA A 52 -0.12 -6.70 15.88
CA ALA A 52 -1.09 -5.65 15.60
C ALA A 52 -1.64 -5.06 16.91
N SER A 53 -1.60 -3.74 17.02
CA SER A 53 -2.13 -3.05 18.20
C SER A 53 -3.67 -2.93 18.16
N ASN A 54 -4.22 -2.75 16.95
CA ASN A 54 -5.65 -2.60 16.72
C ASN A 54 -5.99 -2.98 15.27
N LEU A 55 -7.09 -3.69 15.05
CA LEU A 55 -7.52 -4.09 13.70
C LEU A 55 -8.61 -3.18 13.11
N LEU A 56 -9.02 -2.13 13.83
CA LEU A 56 -9.91 -1.10 13.28
C LEU A 56 -9.07 -0.04 12.55
N PRO A 57 -9.21 0.14 11.23
CA PRO A 57 -8.40 1.08 10.45
C PRO A 57 -8.44 2.52 10.96
N VAL A 58 -9.57 2.96 11.50
CA VAL A 58 -9.74 4.31 12.05
C VAL A 58 -8.87 4.55 13.30
N LEU A 59 -8.51 3.51 14.04
CA LEU A 59 -7.73 3.61 15.28
C LEU A 59 -6.28 3.14 15.14
N SER A 60 -5.96 2.37 14.10
CA SER A 60 -4.64 1.79 13.91
C SER A 60 -3.73 2.72 13.11
N SER A 61 -2.47 2.86 13.55
CA SER A 61 -1.45 3.64 12.85
C SER A 61 -0.10 2.91 12.70
N ASP A 62 0.00 1.69 13.21
CA ASP A 62 1.19 0.86 13.08
C ASP A 62 1.15 -0.04 11.83
N SER A 63 2.32 -0.43 11.34
CA SER A 63 2.47 -1.20 10.11
C SER A 63 1.90 -2.62 10.19
N ALA A 64 1.98 -3.27 11.36
CA ALA A 64 1.46 -4.63 11.53
C ALA A 64 -0.07 -4.64 11.46
N SER A 65 -0.72 -3.70 12.15
CA SER A 65 -2.17 -3.48 12.06
C SER A 65 -2.62 -3.15 10.64
N SER A 66 -1.90 -2.24 9.96
CA SER A 66 -2.21 -1.83 8.59
C SER A 66 -2.08 -2.99 7.59
N ALA A 67 -1.04 -3.83 7.72
CA ALA A 67 -0.85 -5.00 6.87
C ALA A 67 -2.01 -5.99 6.99
N ILE A 68 -2.46 -6.30 8.21
CA ILE A 68 -3.60 -7.20 8.44
C ILE A 68 -4.91 -6.54 7.97
N SER A 69 -5.14 -5.28 8.33
CA SER A 69 -6.37 -4.56 7.96
C SER A 69 -6.55 -4.45 6.46
N SER A 70 -5.47 -4.27 5.69
CA SER A 70 -5.51 -4.21 4.22
C SER A 70 -5.96 -5.51 3.54
N LEU A 71 -5.93 -6.64 4.24
CA LEU A 71 -6.45 -7.92 3.76
C LEU A 71 -7.96 -8.07 4.00
N VAL A 72 -8.54 -7.22 4.84
CA VAL A 72 -9.94 -7.31 5.29
C VAL A 72 -10.78 -6.14 4.78
N TYR A 73 -10.19 -4.94 4.76
CA TYR A 73 -10.87 -3.70 4.39
C TYR A 73 -10.34 -3.16 3.08
N ASN A 74 -11.26 -2.78 2.21
CA ASN A 74 -10.94 -2.11 0.96
C ASN A 74 -11.04 -0.58 1.11
N GLY A 75 -10.24 0.15 0.32
CA GLY A 75 -10.35 1.60 0.16
C GLY A 75 -11.31 1.99 -0.97
N LEU A 76 -11.61 3.28 -1.09
CA LEU A 76 -12.29 3.79 -2.28
C LEU A 76 -11.40 3.64 -3.51
N LEU A 77 -10.11 3.91 -3.33
CA LEU A 77 -9.04 3.80 -4.33
C LEU A 77 -7.88 3.02 -3.73
N ARG A 78 -7.05 2.45 -4.60
CA ARG A 78 -5.79 1.81 -4.21
C ARG A 78 -4.67 2.15 -5.18
N TYR A 79 -3.44 1.85 -4.82
CA TYR A 79 -2.31 1.89 -5.75
C TYR A 79 -2.11 0.53 -6.40
N ASN A 80 -1.92 0.52 -7.72
CA ASN A 80 -1.51 -0.68 -8.46
C ASN A 80 0.01 -0.93 -8.32
N GLY A 81 0.51 -2.00 -8.94
CA GLY A 81 1.93 -2.36 -8.92
C GLY A 81 2.87 -1.34 -9.60
N GLN A 82 2.35 -0.39 -10.36
CA GLN A 82 3.06 0.72 -10.99
C GLN A 82 2.96 2.02 -10.17
N LEU A 83 2.36 1.97 -8.97
CA LEU A 83 2.10 3.13 -8.10
C LEU A 83 1.13 4.15 -8.71
N GLU A 84 0.24 3.71 -9.59
CA GLU A 84 -0.84 4.52 -10.14
C GLU A 84 -2.12 4.29 -9.34
N LEU A 85 -2.92 5.35 -9.13
CA LEU A 85 -4.21 5.22 -8.48
C LEU A 85 -5.21 4.51 -9.38
N GLU A 86 -5.86 3.49 -8.85
CA GLU A 86 -6.97 2.79 -9.50
C GLU A 86 -8.18 2.68 -8.57
N GLY A 87 -9.35 2.46 -9.17
CA GLY A 87 -10.59 2.28 -8.41
C GLY A 87 -10.61 0.94 -7.68
N GLU A 88 -11.12 0.95 -6.44
CA GLU A 88 -11.35 -0.25 -5.65
C GLU A 88 -12.84 -0.36 -5.28
N LEU A 89 -13.33 0.25 -4.19
CA LEU A 89 -14.76 0.37 -3.90
C LEU A 89 -15.44 1.42 -4.79
N ALA A 90 -14.71 2.45 -5.23
CA ALA A 90 -15.14 3.35 -6.28
C ALA A 90 -14.72 2.80 -7.65
N GLN A 91 -15.65 2.68 -8.59
CA GLN A 91 -15.32 2.28 -9.96
C GLN A 91 -14.67 3.42 -10.77
N ARG A 92 -14.92 4.68 -10.38
CA ARG A 92 -14.32 5.90 -10.94
C ARG A 92 -14.50 7.06 -9.98
N TRP A 93 -13.73 8.12 -10.21
CA TRP A 93 -13.85 9.37 -9.48
C TRP A 93 -13.63 10.57 -10.41
N GLU A 94 -14.09 11.73 -9.99
CA GLU A 94 -13.96 12.97 -10.72
C GLU A 94 -13.54 14.09 -9.77
N VAL A 95 -12.63 14.94 -10.24
CA VAL A 95 -12.22 16.16 -9.55
C VAL A 95 -12.74 17.34 -10.36
N SER A 96 -13.39 18.32 -9.72
CA SER A 96 -13.85 19.53 -10.40
C SER A 96 -12.67 20.35 -10.93
N GLU A 97 -12.92 21.23 -11.90
CA GLU A 97 -11.88 22.05 -12.55
C GLU A 97 -11.15 22.97 -11.55
N ASP A 98 -11.83 23.42 -10.51
CA ASP A 98 -11.28 24.23 -9.44
C ASP A 98 -10.64 23.44 -8.29
N ASN A 99 -10.60 22.09 -8.41
CA ASN A 99 -10.10 21.13 -7.42
C ASN A 99 -10.79 21.20 -6.05
N ARG A 100 -12.03 21.70 -5.98
CA ARG A 100 -12.77 21.85 -4.73
C ARG A 100 -13.84 20.79 -4.49
N ILE A 101 -14.15 19.99 -5.49
CA ILE A 101 -15.16 18.94 -5.38
C ILE A 101 -14.56 17.63 -5.87
N LEU A 102 -14.61 16.63 -5.02
CA LEU A 102 -14.19 15.27 -5.34
C LEU A 102 -15.42 14.36 -5.26
N THR A 103 -15.77 13.74 -6.39
CA THR A 103 -16.92 12.85 -6.51
C THR A 103 -16.46 11.43 -6.75
N PHE A 104 -16.90 10.49 -5.92
CA PHE A 104 -16.68 9.06 -6.08
C PHE A 104 -17.97 8.37 -6.52
N TYR A 105 -17.86 7.54 -7.56
CA TYR A 105 -18.94 6.69 -8.03
C TYR A 105 -18.65 5.26 -7.62
N LEU A 106 -19.46 4.74 -6.71
CA LEU A 106 -19.23 3.46 -6.06
C LEU A 106 -19.67 2.29 -6.95
N ARG A 107 -19.03 1.15 -6.75
CA ARG A 107 -19.45 -0.12 -7.34
C ARG A 107 -20.79 -0.54 -6.75
N ARG A 108 -21.61 -1.22 -7.55
CA ARG A 108 -22.96 -1.68 -7.13
C ARG A 108 -22.99 -3.15 -6.74
N ASP A 109 -21.91 -3.86 -6.98
CA ASP A 109 -21.75 -5.29 -6.76
C ASP A 109 -21.04 -5.63 -5.44
N VAL A 110 -20.66 -4.63 -4.65
CA VAL A 110 -19.96 -4.80 -3.38
C VAL A 110 -20.94 -5.08 -2.24
N ARG A 111 -20.56 -6.01 -1.39
CA ARG A 111 -21.29 -6.36 -0.17
C ARG A 111 -20.36 -6.44 1.02
N TRP A 112 -20.88 -6.12 2.17
CA TRP A 112 -20.24 -6.41 3.44
C TRP A 112 -20.14 -7.92 3.69
N HIS A 113 -19.31 -8.34 4.65
CA HIS A 113 -19.12 -9.75 5.01
C HIS A 113 -20.41 -10.44 5.51
N ASP A 114 -21.38 -9.67 6.01
CA ASP A 114 -22.70 -10.15 6.41
C ASP A 114 -23.70 -10.25 5.24
N GLY A 115 -23.26 -9.87 4.03
CA GLY A 115 -24.07 -9.89 2.81
C GLY A 115 -24.88 -8.62 2.55
N SER A 116 -24.89 -7.63 3.46
CA SER A 116 -25.57 -6.35 3.24
C SER A 116 -24.89 -5.55 2.12
N PRO A 117 -25.61 -4.71 1.36
CA PRO A 117 -25.03 -3.92 0.30
C PRO A 117 -24.15 -2.80 0.88
N PHE A 118 -22.99 -2.57 0.24
CA PHE A 118 -22.16 -1.40 0.51
C PHE A 118 -22.71 -0.19 -0.24
N THR A 119 -22.79 0.96 0.43
CA THR A 119 -23.38 2.19 -0.12
C THR A 119 -22.57 3.45 0.25
N SER A 120 -22.94 4.58 -0.34
CA SER A 120 -22.39 5.90 0.00
C SER A 120 -22.67 6.31 1.46
N ALA A 121 -23.69 5.76 2.09
CA ALA A 121 -23.95 5.99 3.51
C ALA A 121 -22.85 5.39 4.40
N ASP A 122 -22.28 4.24 4.02
CA ASP A 122 -21.16 3.61 4.73
C ASP A 122 -19.88 4.45 4.60
N VAL A 123 -19.65 5.02 3.41
CA VAL A 123 -18.51 5.94 3.18
C VAL A 123 -18.66 7.19 4.04
N LYS A 124 -19.87 7.77 4.08
CA LYS A 124 -20.16 8.94 4.92
C LYS A 124 -19.98 8.62 6.40
N PHE A 125 -20.48 7.50 6.87
CA PHE A 125 -20.30 7.05 8.26
C PHE A 125 -18.81 6.92 8.61
N THR A 126 -18.01 6.30 7.73
CA THR A 126 -16.56 6.17 7.94
C THR A 126 -15.88 7.53 8.01
N TYR A 127 -16.24 8.46 7.12
CA TYR A 127 -15.74 9.83 7.17
C TYR A 127 -16.10 10.51 8.51
N GLU A 128 -17.35 10.37 8.97
CA GLU A 128 -17.82 10.96 10.23
C GLU A 128 -17.03 10.41 11.43
N LEU A 129 -16.63 9.13 11.43
CA LEU A 129 -15.75 8.56 12.46
C LEU A 129 -14.35 9.20 12.46
N TYR A 130 -13.78 9.51 11.30
CA TYR A 130 -12.46 10.14 11.23
C TYR A 130 -12.43 11.58 11.73
N ILE A 131 -13.54 12.30 11.64
CA ILE A 131 -13.63 13.70 12.10
C ILE A 131 -14.28 13.86 13.49
N ASP A 132 -14.74 12.78 14.10
CA ASP A 132 -15.34 12.81 15.43
C ASP A 132 -14.25 13.06 16.48
N PRO A 133 -14.35 14.16 17.27
CA PRO A 133 -13.36 14.49 18.28
C PRO A 133 -13.31 13.49 19.46
N GLU A 134 -14.32 12.64 19.61
CA GLU A 134 -14.34 11.58 20.62
C GLU A 134 -13.58 10.32 20.17
N ILE A 135 -13.28 10.20 18.87
CA ILE A 135 -12.54 9.07 18.30
C ILE A 135 -11.05 9.42 18.24
N PRO A 136 -10.18 8.72 18.99
CA PRO A 136 -8.75 9.03 19.05
C PRO A 136 -7.99 8.52 17.81
N THR A 137 -8.35 9.03 16.64
CA THR A 137 -7.70 8.68 15.37
C THR A 137 -6.47 9.55 15.10
N ALA A 138 -5.42 8.95 14.52
CA ALA A 138 -4.25 9.69 14.04
C ALA A 138 -4.50 10.40 12.69
N TYR A 139 -5.64 10.18 12.06
CA TYR A 139 -5.93 10.62 10.70
C TYR A 139 -6.87 11.83 10.60
N ALA A 140 -7.39 12.35 11.71
CA ALA A 140 -8.34 13.48 11.72
C ALA A 140 -7.86 14.68 10.89
N GLU A 141 -6.58 15.02 11.01
CA GLU A 141 -5.96 16.14 10.28
C GLU A 141 -6.02 15.95 8.75
N SER A 142 -5.97 14.72 8.27
CA SER A 142 -6.05 14.42 6.84
C SER A 142 -7.40 14.82 6.22
N PHE A 143 -8.43 14.98 7.03
CA PHE A 143 -9.77 15.38 6.61
C PHE A 143 -10.12 16.82 6.96
N SER A 144 -9.17 17.58 7.53
CA SER A 144 -9.40 18.96 8.01
C SER A 144 -9.81 19.94 6.91
N GLN A 145 -9.45 19.67 5.65
CA GLN A 145 -9.81 20.51 4.51
C GLN A 145 -11.18 20.16 3.90
N VAL A 146 -11.81 19.08 4.33
CA VAL A 146 -13.15 18.69 3.86
C VAL A 146 -14.18 19.50 4.64
N THR A 147 -14.88 20.39 3.96
CA THR A 147 -15.88 21.27 4.59
C THR A 147 -17.24 20.63 4.73
N ARG A 148 -17.56 19.71 3.82
CA ARG A 148 -18.84 19.03 3.80
C ARG A 148 -18.77 17.79 2.92
N VAL A 149 -19.64 16.79 3.21
CA VAL A 149 -19.84 15.61 2.39
C VAL A 149 -21.33 15.43 2.06
N GLU A 150 -21.61 14.84 0.90
CA GLU A 150 -22.98 14.53 0.46
C GLU A 150 -23.05 13.11 -0.11
N THR A 151 -24.23 12.51 0.01
CA THR A 151 -24.57 11.19 -0.55
C THR A 151 -25.86 11.33 -1.35
N PRO A 152 -25.80 11.93 -2.56
CA PRO A 152 -27.02 12.23 -3.35
C PRO A 152 -27.80 11.00 -3.78
N ASP A 153 -27.13 9.86 -3.85
CA ASP A 153 -27.73 8.55 -4.09
C ASP A 153 -26.89 7.44 -3.41
N PRO A 154 -27.37 6.18 -3.34
CA PRO A 154 -26.66 5.11 -2.65
C PRO A 154 -25.26 4.76 -3.21
N TYR A 155 -24.90 5.27 -4.37
CA TYR A 155 -23.62 4.93 -5.03
C TYR A 155 -22.81 6.14 -5.45
N THR A 156 -23.16 7.31 -4.94
CA THR A 156 -22.39 8.54 -5.17
C THR A 156 -22.03 9.20 -3.84
N PHE A 157 -20.74 9.43 -3.62
CA PHE A 157 -20.20 10.16 -2.48
C PHE A 157 -19.47 11.40 -2.98
N VAL A 158 -19.78 12.56 -2.42
CA VAL A 158 -19.20 13.85 -2.81
C VAL A 158 -18.55 14.50 -1.60
N ALA A 159 -17.29 14.90 -1.73
CA ALA A 159 -16.55 15.68 -0.74
C ALA A 159 -16.23 17.07 -1.29
N TYR A 160 -16.45 18.10 -0.47
CA TYR A 160 -16.20 19.50 -0.78
C TYR A 160 -15.03 19.99 0.06
N TYR A 161 -14.14 20.71 -0.58
CA TYR A 161 -12.89 21.26 -0.02
C TYR A 161 -12.89 22.77 -0.06
N ASP A 162 -12.14 23.41 0.84
CA ASP A 162 -11.86 24.85 0.81
C ASP A 162 -10.85 25.23 -0.25
#